data_8480aa987a67ab890a7fd4a4953fb559
#
_entry.id   8480aa987a67ab890a7fd4a4953fb559
#
_cell.length_a   1.000
_cell.length_b   1.000
_cell.length_c   1.000
_cell.angle_alpha   90.00
_cell.angle_beta   90.00
_cell.angle_gamma   90.00
#
_symmetry.space_group_name_H-M   'P 1'
#
loop_
_entity.id
_entity.type
_entity.pdbx_description
1 polymer ?
#
loop_
_entity_poly.entity_id
_entity_poly.type
_entity_poly.pdbx_seq_one_letter_code
_entity_poly.pdbx_strand_id
1 'polypeptide(L)'
;MHQGKSMDTHTSTSPDRLIYMANQIGDFFNSQGHDHAVAGIAEHIKKFWDPRMRKKIFEHLDNGGAGLKPNVLEAIASLKK
;
A
#
# COMPACT_ATOMS: atom_id res chain seq x y z
N MET A 1 -18.94 -13.42 -17.81
CA MET A 1 -18.72 -12.94 -17.54
C MET A 1 -18.31 -12.23 -17.27
N HIS A 2 -17.99 -12.17 -17.28
CA HIS A 2 -17.53 -11.40 -16.96
C HIS A 2 -17.25 -10.85 -16.29
N GLN A 3 -17.27 -10.66 -15.91
CA GLN A 3 -17.09 -10.14 -15.23
C GLN A 3 -16.93 -9.41 -14.59
N GLY A 4 -17.56 -9.67 -14.34
CA GLY A 4 -17.49 -8.88 -13.15
C GLY A 4 -16.27 -8.12 -12.95
N LYS A 5 -15.31 -8.45 -13.45
CA LYS A 5 -14.16 -7.78 -13.30
C LYS A 5 -14.15 -6.46 -13.82
N SER A 6 -15.02 -6.15 -14.65
CA SER A 6 -15.00 -4.82 -15.13
C SER A 6 -15.20 -3.83 -14.04
N MET A 7 -15.76 -4.22 -12.96
CA MET A 7 -15.94 -3.28 -11.94
C MET A 7 -14.69 -2.91 -11.34
N ASP A 8 -13.68 -3.65 -11.51
CA ASP A 8 -12.43 -3.31 -10.95
C ASP A 8 -11.84 -2.11 -11.61
N THR A 9 -12.25 -1.80 -12.81
CA THR A 9 -11.60 -0.74 -13.52
C THR A 9 -11.83 0.61 -12.89
N HIS A 10 -12.93 0.78 -12.19
CA HIS A 10 -13.13 2.09 -11.61
C HIS A 10 -12.90 2.08 -10.13
N THR A 11 -12.21 1.09 -9.64
CA THR A 11 -11.93 1.04 -8.22
C THR A 11 -10.46 1.18 -7.98
N SER A 12 -9.86 2.23 -8.48
CA SER A 12 -8.45 2.47 -8.27
C SER A 12 -8.13 2.58 -6.78
N THR A 13 -9.13 2.80 -5.94
CA THR A 13 -8.93 2.85 -4.51
C THR A 13 -9.33 1.57 -3.81
N SER A 14 -9.58 0.47 -4.54
CA SER A 14 -9.93 -0.78 -3.89
C SER A 14 -8.73 -1.31 -3.10
N PRO A 15 -8.97 -2.00 -1.99
CA PRO A 15 -7.87 -2.51 -1.19
C PRO A 15 -6.91 -3.40 -1.97
N ASP A 16 -7.43 -4.28 -2.80
CA ASP A 16 -6.57 -5.19 -3.57
C ASP A 16 -5.58 -4.43 -4.44
N ARG A 17 -6.06 -3.40 -5.10
CA ARG A 17 -5.19 -2.63 -5.97
C ARG A 17 -4.16 -1.85 -5.18
N LEU A 18 -4.57 -1.28 -4.06
CA LEU A 18 -3.64 -0.53 -3.22
C LEU A 18 -2.59 -1.44 -2.59
N ILE A 19 -2.98 -2.66 -2.22
CA ILE A 19 -2.05 -3.63 -1.69
C ILE A 19 -0.99 -3.96 -2.74
N TYR A 20 -1.43 -4.20 -3.95
CA TYR A 20 -0.51 -4.50 -5.04
C TYR A 20 0.46 -3.34 -5.28
N MET A 21 -0.07 -2.12 -5.35
CA MET A 21 0.75 -0.94 -5.56
C MET A 21 1.74 -0.74 -4.42
N ALA A 22 1.29 -0.90 -3.20
CA ALA A 22 2.15 -0.73 -2.04
C ALA A 22 3.29 -1.75 -2.05
N ASN A 23 2.97 -3.00 -2.39
CA ASN A 23 3.99 -4.04 -2.46
C ASN A 23 4.99 -3.77 -3.58
N GLN A 24 4.55 -3.20 -4.69
CA GLN A 24 5.47 -2.84 -5.75
C GLN A 24 6.44 -1.75 -5.29
N ILE A 25 5.94 -0.79 -4.54
CA ILE A 25 6.80 0.24 -3.97
C ILE A 25 7.82 -0.42 -3.04
N GLY A 26 7.36 -1.37 -2.24
CA GLY A 26 8.24 -2.10 -1.35
C GLY A 26 9.34 -2.83 -2.10
N ASP A 27 8.99 -3.47 -3.20
CA ASP A 27 9.98 -4.18 -3.99
C ASP A 27 11.04 -3.24 -4.54
N PHE A 28 10.63 -2.04 -4.94
CA PHE A 28 11.58 -1.06 -5.45
C PHE A 28 12.60 -0.66 -4.39
N PHE A 29 12.15 -0.45 -3.16
CA PHE A 29 13.07 -0.02 -2.12
C PHE A 29 13.76 -1.14 -1.37
N ASN A 30 13.33 -2.37 -1.59
CA ASN A 30 13.78 -3.50 -0.77
C ASN A 30 15.28 -3.74 -0.81
N SER A 31 15.94 -3.43 -1.91
CA SER A 31 17.35 -3.67 -2.04
C SER A 31 18.20 -2.69 -1.24
N GLN A 32 17.60 -1.68 -0.65
CA GLN A 32 18.33 -0.63 0.04
C GLN A 32 18.53 -0.88 1.54
N GLY A 33 18.12 -2.06 2.00
CA GLY A 33 18.19 -2.36 3.43
C GLY A 33 16.88 -2.04 4.12
N HIS A 34 16.65 -2.72 5.24
CA HIS A 34 15.35 -2.63 5.90
C HIS A 34 14.93 -1.21 6.27
N ASP A 35 15.79 -0.49 6.98
CA ASP A 35 15.40 0.83 7.46
C ASP A 35 15.20 1.82 6.33
N HIS A 36 16.06 1.77 5.33
CA HIS A 36 15.92 2.64 4.18
C HIS A 36 14.67 2.28 3.38
N ALA A 37 14.38 0.99 3.28
CA ALA A 37 13.19 0.56 2.56
C ALA A 37 11.93 1.06 3.24
N VAL A 38 11.85 0.90 4.55
CA VAL A 38 10.67 1.36 5.29
C VAL A 38 10.50 2.86 5.13
N ALA A 39 11.56 3.63 5.30
CA ALA A 39 11.48 5.08 5.17
C ALA A 39 11.11 5.50 3.75
N GLY A 40 11.68 4.83 2.75
CA GLY A 40 11.39 5.16 1.35
C GLY A 40 9.95 4.86 0.98
N ILE A 41 9.44 3.72 1.41
CA ILE A 41 8.05 3.34 1.15
C ILE A 41 7.10 4.35 1.79
N ALA A 42 7.36 4.68 3.05
CA ALA A 42 6.51 5.62 3.78
C ALA A 42 6.50 6.98 3.09
N GLU A 43 7.67 7.47 2.72
CA GLU A 43 7.77 8.76 2.09
C GLU A 43 7.07 8.78 0.73
N HIS A 44 7.21 7.71 -0.03
CA HIS A 44 6.58 7.62 -1.34
C HIS A 44 5.06 7.68 -1.20
N ILE A 45 4.51 6.90 -0.27
CA ILE A 45 3.07 6.89 -0.05
C ILE A 45 2.60 8.26 0.42
N LYS A 46 3.33 8.86 1.34
CA LYS A 46 2.96 10.15 1.88
C LYS A 46 2.93 11.22 0.79
N LYS A 47 3.87 11.18 -0.13
CA LYS A 47 3.97 12.21 -1.16
C LYS A 47 3.05 12.00 -2.35
N PHE A 48 2.89 10.75 -2.76
CA PHE A 48 2.23 10.48 -4.03
C PHE A 48 0.83 9.90 -3.94
N TRP A 49 0.46 9.32 -2.81
CA TRP A 49 -0.89 8.81 -2.66
C TRP A 49 -1.80 9.91 -2.14
N ASP A 50 -3.01 10.00 -2.69
CA ASP A 50 -3.94 11.00 -2.20
C ASP A 50 -4.55 10.54 -0.88
N PRO A 51 -5.24 11.45 -0.17
CA PRO A 51 -5.79 11.11 1.16
C PRO A 51 -6.72 9.92 1.17
N ARG A 52 -7.49 9.72 0.09
CA ARG A 52 -8.41 8.59 0.06
C ARG A 52 -7.69 7.27 -0.06
N MET A 53 -6.63 7.24 -0.86
CA MET A 53 -5.81 6.04 -0.99
C MET A 53 -5.16 5.71 0.35
N ARG A 54 -4.61 6.71 1.02
CA ARG A 54 -3.98 6.49 2.31
C ARG A 54 -4.98 5.99 3.34
N LYS A 55 -6.16 6.59 3.35
CA LYS A 55 -7.19 6.16 4.30
C LYS A 55 -7.56 4.70 4.08
N LYS A 56 -7.72 4.29 2.83
CA LYS A 56 -8.08 2.92 2.52
C LYS A 56 -7.02 1.93 2.97
N ILE A 57 -5.76 2.24 2.74
CA ILE A 57 -4.71 1.32 3.14
C ILE A 57 -4.55 1.29 4.66
N PHE A 58 -4.82 2.41 5.33
CA PHE A 58 -4.80 2.44 6.79
C PHE A 58 -5.91 1.58 7.36
N GLU A 59 -7.11 1.63 6.76
CA GLU A 59 -8.20 0.77 7.19
C GLU A 59 -7.85 -0.70 7.00
N HIS A 60 -7.19 -1.00 5.90
CA HIS A 60 -6.77 -2.38 5.64
C HIS A 60 -5.76 -2.83 6.68
N LEU A 61 -4.85 -1.95 7.05
CA LEU A 61 -3.87 -2.27 8.08
C LEU A 61 -4.57 -2.55 9.41
N ASP A 62 -5.58 -1.75 9.76
CA ASP A 62 -6.33 -1.96 10.98
C ASP A 62 -7.05 -3.29 10.98
N ASN A 63 -7.39 -3.80 9.81
CA ASN A 63 -8.06 -5.08 9.69
C ASN A 63 -7.10 -6.24 9.50
N GLY A 64 -5.84 -6.03 9.83
CA GLY A 64 -4.86 -7.10 9.79
C GLY A 64 -3.76 -6.94 8.75
N GLY A 65 -3.96 -6.10 7.76
CA GLY A 65 -2.93 -5.86 6.76
C GLY A 65 -2.61 -7.05 5.87
N ALA A 66 -3.58 -7.94 5.66
CA ALA A 66 -3.33 -9.14 4.88
C ALA A 66 -2.78 -8.81 3.50
N GLY A 67 -1.79 -9.57 3.06
CA GLY A 67 -1.21 -9.40 1.73
C GLY A 67 -0.11 -8.37 1.64
N LEU A 68 0.06 -7.53 2.66
CA LEU A 68 1.13 -6.55 2.65
C LEU A 68 2.43 -7.18 3.14
N LYS A 69 3.52 -6.88 2.45
CA LYS A 69 4.83 -7.40 2.84
C LYS A 69 5.30 -6.73 4.13
N PRO A 70 6.18 -7.39 4.89
CA PRO A 70 6.59 -6.85 6.20
C PRO A 70 7.10 -5.41 6.18
N ASN A 71 7.96 -5.07 5.23
CA ASN A 71 8.47 -3.71 5.16
C ASN A 71 7.36 -2.71 4.84
N VAL A 72 6.43 -3.12 4.00
CA VAL A 72 5.31 -2.27 3.61
C VAL A 72 4.38 -2.07 4.81
N LEU A 73 4.11 -3.14 5.55
CA LEU A 73 3.29 -3.04 6.76
C LEU A 73 3.89 -2.03 7.72
N GLU A 74 5.19 -2.14 7.93
CA GLU A 74 5.87 -1.26 8.87
C GLU A 74 5.83 0.19 8.40
N ALA A 75 6.03 0.41 7.11
CA ALA A 75 6.00 1.76 6.55
C ALA A 75 4.62 2.39 6.71
N ILE A 76 3.57 1.64 6.38
CA ILE A 76 2.22 2.17 6.49
C ILE A 76 1.86 2.43 7.94
N ALA A 77 2.26 1.53 8.83
CA ALA A 77 2.01 1.72 10.26
C ALA A 77 2.68 2.99 10.76
N SER A 78 3.87 3.30 10.27
CA SER A 78 4.57 4.50 10.70
C SER A 78 3.85 5.77 10.25
N LEU A 79 3.15 5.72 9.14
CA LEU A 79 2.41 6.87 8.65
C LEU A 79 1.14 7.12 9.45
N LYS A 80 0.60 6.10 10.08
CA LYS A 80 -0.62 6.26 10.86
C LYS A 80 -0.43 6.99 12.17
N LYS A 81 0.76 7.08 12.63
CA LYS A 81 1.01 7.69 13.93
C LYS A 81 0.73 9.18 14.01
#